data_c31c20982a5768b19d8034bb0e37c871
#
_entry.id   c31c20982a5768b19d8034bb0e37c871
#
_cell.length_a   1.000
_cell.length_b   1.000
_cell.length_c   1.000
_cell.angle_alpha   90.00
_cell.angle_beta   90.00
_cell.angle_gamma   90.00
#
_symmetry.space_group_name_H-M   'P 1'
#
loop_
_entity.id
_entity.type
_entity.pdbx_description
1 polymer ?
#
loop_
_entity_poly.entity_id
_entity_poly.type
_entity_poly.pdbx_seq_one_letter_code
_entity_poly.pdbx_strand_id
1 'polypeptide(L)'
;MKNFNTPLGEIDVTLLGHASLLIKWQGKNIFVDPYSNVADYSLQPKANLILLTHHHYDHMDEEALKHIVTDDTVFVTSLTCAESMKGVNGLAQGEEFEYNGIGIKAVYAYNIQNKREDGLPFHPRGEGNGYILNFGGYRVYIAGDTEIIPEMRELGEIDLAFMPKNLPYTMSDQMFIEAVKVVKPKNLFAYHYFEIDVEALKERMPQGVILQN
;
A
#
# COMPACT_ATOMS: atom_id res chain seq x y z
N MET A 1 -5.56 12.03 -9.60
CA MET A 1 -4.33 12.56 -8.97
C MET A 1 -4.71 13.52 -7.86
N LYS A 2 -4.11 13.41 -6.69
CA LYS A 2 -4.32 14.27 -5.52
C LYS A 2 -2.96 14.69 -4.96
N ASN A 3 -2.87 15.92 -4.47
CA ASN A 3 -1.62 16.53 -4.00
C ASN A 3 -1.67 16.69 -2.49
N PHE A 4 -0.54 16.41 -1.81
CA PHE A 4 -0.40 16.59 -0.37
C PHE A 4 0.93 17.29 -0.07
N ASN A 5 0.87 18.32 0.78
CA ASN A 5 2.07 19.00 1.24
C ASN A 5 2.73 18.22 2.38
N THR A 6 4.01 17.96 2.26
CA THR A 6 4.83 17.32 3.31
C THR A 6 6.02 18.19 3.67
N PRO A 7 6.64 17.99 4.83
CA PRO A 7 7.88 18.70 5.18
C PRO A 7 9.04 18.48 4.19
N LEU A 8 9.03 17.36 3.45
CA LEU A 8 10.02 17.07 2.40
C LEU A 8 9.58 17.53 0.99
N GLY A 9 8.54 18.37 0.89
CA GLY A 9 7.98 18.83 -0.37
C GLY A 9 6.65 18.15 -0.71
N GLU A 10 6.02 18.63 -1.78
CA GLU A 10 4.72 18.10 -2.25
C GLU A 10 4.87 16.68 -2.79
N ILE A 11 3.88 15.85 -2.51
CA ILE A 11 3.70 14.54 -3.13
C ILE A 11 2.42 14.54 -3.98
N ASP A 12 2.52 14.03 -5.21
CA ASP A 12 1.39 13.79 -6.10
C ASP A 12 1.04 12.30 -6.06
N VAL A 13 -0.18 11.99 -5.66
CA VAL A 13 -0.63 10.61 -5.50
C VAL A 13 -1.66 10.27 -6.58
N THR A 14 -1.44 9.15 -7.26
CA THR A 14 -2.38 8.58 -8.24
C THR A 14 -2.67 7.13 -7.87
N LEU A 15 -3.93 6.82 -7.62
CA LEU A 15 -4.41 5.43 -7.58
C LEU A 15 -4.58 4.97 -9.03
N LEU A 16 -3.74 4.02 -9.46
CA LEU A 16 -3.76 3.49 -10.84
C LEU A 16 -4.88 2.47 -11.03
N GLY A 17 -5.28 1.83 -9.94
CA GLY A 17 -6.32 0.81 -9.88
C GLY A 17 -5.90 -0.34 -8.97
N HIS A 18 -6.86 -1.15 -8.50
CA HIS A 18 -6.61 -2.21 -7.54
C HIS A 18 -5.78 -1.71 -6.34
N ALA A 19 -4.59 -2.29 -6.10
CA ALA A 19 -3.64 -1.84 -5.08
C ALA A 19 -2.49 -0.98 -5.63
N SER A 20 -2.50 -0.72 -6.94
CA SER A 20 -1.40 -0.04 -7.62
C SER A 20 -1.42 1.46 -7.42
N LEU A 21 -0.32 2.02 -6.93
CA LEU A 21 -0.14 3.44 -6.68
C LEU A 21 1.07 3.99 -7.44
N LEU A 22 0.96 5.26 -7.84
CA LEU A 22 2.10 6.08 -8.23
C LEU A 22 2.16 7.31 -7.33
N ILE A 23 3.26 7.47 -6.61
CA ILE A 23 3.58 8.65 -5.83
C ILE A 23 4.73 9.37 -6.51
N LYS A 24 4.50 10.62 -6.95
CA LYS A 24 5.56 11.47 -7.48
C LYS A 24 6.05 12.41 -6.39
N TRP A 25 7.37 12.50 -6.23
CA TRP A 25 8.01 13.34 -5.23
C TRP A 25 9.37 13.81 -5.73
N GLN A 26 9.60 15.12 -5.75
CA GLN A 26 10.87 15.74 -6.17
C GLN A 26 11.44 15.16 -7.49
N GLY A 27 10.57 14.98 -8.49
CA GLY A 27 10.96 14.41 -9.78
C GLY A 27 11.20 12.90 -9.78
N LYS A 28 10.98 12.21 -8.66
CA LYS A 28 11.07 10.75 -8.52
C LYS A 28 9.69 10.11 -8.62
N ASN A 29 9.65 8.92 -9.19
CA ASN A 29 8.45 8.09 -9.33
C ASN A 29 8.58 6.89 -8.40
N ILE A 30 7.68 6.79 -7.42
CA ILE A 30 7.57 5.71 -6.45
C ILE A 30 6.33 4.90 -6.81
N PHE A 31 6.51 3.65 -7.20
CA PHE A 31 5.40 2.75 -7.47
C PHE A 31 5.17 1.80 -6.29
N VAL A 32 3.92 1.44 -6.08
CA VAL A 32 3.51 0.40 -5.14
C VAL A 32 2.69 -0.62 -5.90
N ASP A 33 3.01 -1.89 -5.74
CA ASP A 33 2.27 -3.03 -6.26
C ASP A 33 1.79 -2.84 -7.72
N PRO A 34 2.72 -2.66 -8.69
CA PRO A 34 2.36 -2.42 -10.07
C PRO A 34 1.66 -3.65 -10.68
N TYR A 35 0.47 -3.43 -11.28
CA TYR A 35 -0.37 -4.48 -11.85
C TYR A 35 -0.87 -4.08 -13.25
N SER A 36 -0.47 -4.82 -14.28
CA SER A 36 -0.71 -4.51 -15.70
C SER A 36 -2.19 -4.56 -16.11
N ASN A 37 -3.03 -5.31 -15.38
CA ASN A 37 -4.46 -5.38 -15.68
C ASN A 37 -5.24 -4.09 -15.33
N VAL A 38 -4.66 -3.18 -14.56
CA VAL A 38 -5.35 -1.94 -14.13
C VAL A 38 -4.80 -0.67 -14.75
N ALA A 39 -3.61 -0.74 -15.36
CA ALA A 39 -2.99 0.40 -16.04
C ALA A 39 -2.03 -0.06 -17.14
N ASP A 40 -1.90 0.73 -18.20
CA ASP A 40 -0.88 0.52 -19.21
C ASP A 40 0.48 1.05 -18.70
N TYR A 41 1.34 0.15 -18.25
CA TYR A 41 2.66 0.49 -17.71
C TYR A 41 3.67 0.89 -18.79
N SER A 42 3.41 0.61 -20.06
CA SER A 42 4.24 1.11 -21.17
C SER A 42 4.17 2.64 -21.32
N LEU A 43 3.10 3.24 -20.83
CA LEU A 43 2.89 4.69 -20.82
C LEU A 43 3.28 5.36 -19.49
N GLN A 44 3.66 4.59 -18.47
CA GLN A 44 4.07 5.13 -17.18
C GLN A 44 5.54 5.56 -17.21
N PRO A 45 5.93 6.53 -16.36
CA PRO A 45 7.33 6.91 -16.21
C PRO A 45 8.15 5.76 -15.64
N LYS A 46 9.48 5.80 -15.83
CA LYS A 46 10.39 4.85 -15.17
C LYS A 46 10.36 5.04 -13.67
N ALA A 47 10.43 3.92 -12.95
CA ALA A 47 10.43 3.90 -11.48
C ALA A 47 11.80 4.24 -10.91
N ASN A 48 11.83 5.07 -9.88
CA ASN A 48 13.02 5.29 -9.05
C ASN A 48 12.99 4.39 -7.81
N LEU A 49 11.79 4.15 -7.26
CA LEU A 49 11.54 3.24 -6.15
C LEU A 49 10.30 2.39 -6.43
N ILE A 50 10.37 1.11 -6.14
CA ILE A 50 9.22 0.20 -6.17
C ILE A 50 9.08 -0.46 -4.80
N LEU A 51 7.86 -0.36 -4.24
CA LEU A 51 7.46 -1.09 -3.04
C LEU A 51 6.59 -2.28 -3.46
N LEU A 52 6.93 -3.49 -3.01
CA LEU A 52 6.10 -4.68 -3.20
C LEU A 52 5.65 -5.18 -1.82
N THR A 53 4.34 -5.20 -1.62
CA THR A 53 3.76 -5.62 -0.34
C THR A 53 3.85 -7.13 -0.14
N HIS A 54 3.55 -7.91 -1.17
CA HIS A 54 3.61 -9.36 -1.13
C HIS A 54 3.69 -9.97 -2.55
N HIS A 55 3.87 -11.28 -2.62
CA HIS A 55 4.25 -12.01 -3.84
C HIS A 55 3.07 -12.43 -4.74
N HIS A 56 1.81 -12.07 -4.42
CA HIS A 56 0.70 -12.40 -5.29
C HIS A 56 0.81 -11.66 -6.64
N TYR A 57 0.31 -12.29 -7.71
CA TYR A 57 0.47 -11.84 -9.10
C TYR A 57 -0.11 -10.44 -9.39
N ASP A 58 -1.12 -10.03 -8.61
CA ASP A 58 -1.81 -8.73 -8.72
C ASP A 58 -1.13 -7.62 -7.91
N HIS A 59 0.02 -7.92 -7.28
CA HIS A 59 0.89 -6.99 -6.56
C HIS A 59 2.35 -7.04 -7.06
N MET A 60 2.82 -8.21 -7.46
CA MET A 60 4.14 -8.44 -8.01
C MET A 60 4.01 -8.96 -9.45
N ASP A 61 3.67 -8.07 -10.37
CA ASP A 61 3.41 -8.40 -11.77
C ASP A 61 4.65 -8.11 -12.64
N GLU A 62 5.26 -9.16 -13.15
CA GLU A 62 6.46 -9.08 -14.01
C GLU A 62 6.20 -8.27 -15.30
N GLU A 63 4.99 -8.32 -15.87
CA GLU A 63 4.67 -7.56 -17.08
C GLU A 63 4.63 -6.05 -16.78
N ALA A 64 4.05 -5.64 -15.68
CA ALA A 64 4.08 -4.24 -15.25
C ALA A 64 5.51 -3.78 -14.94
N LEU A 65 6.26 -4.58 -14.17
CA LEU A 65 7.64 -4.28 -13.77
C LEU A 65 8.57 -4.10 -14.98
N LYS A 66 8.48 -4.94 -16.00
CA LYS A 66 9.27 -4.89 -17.24
C LYS A 66 9.24 -3.52 -17.93
N HIS A 67 8.11 -2.81 -17.82
CA HIS A 67 7.95 -1.50 -18.46
C HIS A 67 8.54 -0.35 -17.65
N ILE A 68 8.60 -0.43 -16.33
CA ILE A 68 8.96 0.70 -15.46
C ILE A 68 10.34 0.56 -14.81
N VAL A 69 10.89 -0.65 -14.72
CA VAL A 69 12.20 -0.91 -14.10
C VAL A 69 13.35 -0.42 -14.97
N THR A 70 14.41 0.06 -14.34
CA THR A 70 15.72 0.39 -14.92
C THR A 70 16.82 -0.15 -14.00
N ASP A 71 18.07 -0.09 -14.43
CA ASP A 71 19.23 -0.52 -13.63
C ASP A 71 19.37 0.29 -12.32
N ASP A 72 18.85 1.52 -12.30
CA ASP A 72 18.88 2.43 -11.13
C ASP A 72 17.64 2.31 -10.23
N THR A 73 16.67 1.45 -10.56
CA THR A 73 15.46 1.28 -9.78
C THR A 73 15.75 0.57 -8.46
N VAL A 74 15.42 1.22 -7.34
CA VAL A 74 15.51 0.63 -6.00
C VAL A 74 14.23 -0.15 -5.70
N PHE A 75 14.37 -1.35 -5.13
CA PHE A 75 13.25 -2.14 -4.64
C PHE A 75 13.28 -2.24 -3.12
N VAL A 76 12.11 -2.08 -2.50
CA VAL A 76 11.85 -2.43 -1.11
C VAL A 76 10.65 -3.38 -1.09
N THR A 77 10.84 -4.57 -0.55
CA THR A 77 9.87 -5.67 -0.70
C THR A 77 9.64 -6.41 0.61
N SER A 78 8.59 -7.25 0.68
CA SER A 78 8.52 -8.28 1.72
C SER A 78 9.62 -9.32 1.50
N LEU A 79 9.92 -10.10 2.54
CA LEU A 79 10.92 -11.18 2.43
C LEU A 79 10.51 -12.23 1.40
N THR A 80 9.22 -12.56 1.32
CA THR A 80 8.69 -13.52 0.34
C THR A 80 8.87 -13.06 -1.11
N CYS A 81 8.72 -11.76 -1.41
CA CYS A 81 9.07 -11.21 -2.72
C CYS A 81 10.58 -11.30 -2.99
N ALA A 82 11.40 -11.00 -1.97
CA ALA A 82 12.86 -11.03 -2.11
C ALA A 82 13.41 -12.42 -2.43
N GLU A 83 12.73 -13.51 -2.03
CA GLU A 83 13.15 -14.88 -2.33
C GLU A 83 13.20 -15.17 -3.84
N SER A 84 12.33 -14.53 -4.63
CA SER A 84 12.25 -14.72 -6.09
C SER A 84 12.98 -13.64 -6.90
N MET A 85 13.49 -12.59 -6.23
CA MET A 85 14.14 -11.45 -6.87
C MET A 85 15.61 -11.33 -6.45
N LYS A 86 16.44 -10.70 -7.29
CA LYS A 86 17.84 -10.39 -6.96
C LYS A 86 18.05 -8.89 -6.85
N GLY A 87 18.93 -8.48 -5.94
CA GLY A 87 19.32 -7.07 -5.79
C GLY A 87 18.23 -6.19 -5.20
N VAL A 88 17.31 -6.76 -4.42
CA VAL A 88 16.22 -6.05 -3.75
C VAL A 88 16.46 -5.95 -2.24
N ASN A 89 15.83 -4.96 -1.59
CA ASN A 89 15.87 -4.79 -0.14
C ASN A 89 14.61 -5.46 0.46
N GLY A 90 14.73 -6.73 0.86
CA GLY A 90 13.67 -7.43 1.58
C GLY A 90 13.64 -6.98 3.04
N LEU A 91 12.46 -6.61 3.54
CA LEU A 91 12.24 -6.18 4.92
C LEU A 91 11.32 -7.16 5.65
N ALA A 92 11.72 -7.56 6.86
CA ALA A 92 10.80 -8.13 7.83
C ALA A 92 9.96 -7.01 8.48
N GLN A 93 8.80 -7.38 9.04
CA GLN A 93 7.94 -6.44 9.75
C GLN A 93 8.69 -5.84 10.97
N GLY A 94 8.65 -4.52 11.07
CA GLY A 94 9.38 -3.73 12.06
C GLY A 94 10.71 -3.18 11.57
N GLU A 95 11.28 -3.73 10.50
CA GLU A 95 12.50 -3.21 9.89
C GLU A 95 12.25 -1.93 9.09
N GLU A 96 13.30 -1.16 8.92
CA GLU A 96 13.26 0.16 8.28
C GLU A 96 14.34 0.25 7.19
N PHE A 97 14.02 1.01 6.15
CA PHE A 97 14.90 1.35 5.04
C PHE A 97 14.82 2.86 4.80
N GLU A 98 15.90 3.49 4.38
CA GLU A 98 15.89 4.90 4.00
C GLU A 98 16.12 5.05 2.51
N TYR A 99 15.26 5.83 1.87
CA TYR A 99 15.38 6.19 0.47
C TYR A 99 15.38 7.72 0.29
N ASN A 100 16.55 8.31 0.02
CA ASN A 100 16.72 9.75 -0.21
C ASN A 100 16.08 10.65 0.87
N GLY A 101 16.15 10.24 2.14
CA GLY A 101 15.55 10.96 3.27
C GLY A 101 14.09 10.56 3.58
N ILE A 102 13.48 9.71 2.78
CA ILE A 102 12.19 9.08 3.11
C ILE A 102 12.48 7.84 3.96
N GLY A 103 11.99 7.82 5.19
CA GLY A 103 12.00 6.61 6.01
C GLY A 103 10.89 5.66 5.55
N ILE A 104 11.20 4.39 5.33
CA ILE A 104 10.27 3.34 4.93
C ILE A 104 10.29 2.25 5.99
N LYS A 105 9.17 2.04 6.68
CA LYS A 105 9.03 1.01 7.70
C LYS A 105 8.08 -0.07 7.24
N ALA A 106 8.51 -1.33 7.29
CA ALA A 106 7.64 -2.47 7.08
C ALA A 106 6.77 -2.72 8.32
N VAL A 107 5.48 -2.92 8.11
CA VAL A 107 4.50 -3.24 9.15
C VAL A 107 3.72 -4.49 8.78
N TYR A 108 3.02 -5.10 9.73
CA TYR A 108 2.22 -6.30 9.47
C TYR A 108 1.04 -6.03 8.52
N ALA A 109 0.79 -7.00 7.65
CA ALA A 109 -0.38 -7.12 6.79
C ALA A 109 -0.76 -8.59 6.67
N TYR A 110 -1.96 -8.99 7.14
CA TYR A 110 -2.41 -10.39 7.11
C TYR A 110 -3.91 -10.56 7.36
N ASN A 111 -4.42 -11.78 7.08
CA ASN A 111 -5.80 -12.18 7.39
C ASN A 111 -5.90 -12.93 8.72
N ILE A 112 -6.99 -12.66 9.46
CA ILE A 112 -7.37 -13.35 10.69
C ILE A 112 -8.63 -14.20 10.45
N GLN A 113 -9.65 -13.63 9.82
CA GLN A 113 -10.99 -14.24 9.67
C GLN A 113 -11.16 -14.92 8.33
N ASN A 114 -10.82 -14.23 7.24
CA ASN A 114 -11.04 -14.75 5.88
C ASN A 114 -9.98 -15.80 5.53
N LYS A 115 -10.47 -16.96 5.08
CA LYS A 115 -9.63 -18.12 4.79
C LYS A 115 -10.00 -18.71 3.45
N ARG A 116 -9.05 -19.38 2.84
CA ARG A 116 -9.23 -20.22 1.65
C ARG A 116 -10.03 -21.48 2.01
N GLU A 117 -10.45 -22.24 1.02
CA GLU A 117 -11.19 -23.50 1.21
C GLU A 117 -10.42 -24.56 2.02
N ASP A 118 -9.09 -24.52 1.95
CA ASP A 118 -8.18 -25.38 2.72
C ASP A 118 -8.02 -24.97 4.20
N GLY A 119 -8.67 -23.86 4.61
CA GLY A 119 -8.63 -23.31 5.96
C GLY A 119 -7.42 -22.41 6.26
N LEU A 120 -6.53 -22.22 5.30
CA LEU A 120 -5.40 -21.28 5.43
C LEU A 120 -5.87 -19.83 5.17
N PRO A 121 -5.28 -18.82 5.82
CA PRO A 121 -5.57 -17.43 5.50
C PRO A 121 -5.16 -17.10 4.06
N PHE A 122 -5.85 -16.14 3.43
CA PHE A 122 -5.43 -15.64 2.11
C PHE A 122 -4.02 -15.03 2.16
N HIS A 123 -3.75 -14.29 3.23
CA HIS A 123 -2.45 -13.65 3.49
C HIS A 123 -1.99 -14.08 4.91
N PRO A 124 -1.08 -15.06 5.01
CA PRO A 124 -0.55 -15.51 6.29
C PRO A 124 0.27 -14.43 6.99
N ARG A 125 0.22 -14.43 8.33
CA ARG A 125 0.99 -13.47 9.13
C ARG A 125 2.50 -13.68 8.92
N GLY A 126 3.21 -12.60 8.57
CA GLY A 126 4.66 -12.61 8.36
C GLY A 126 5.10 -12.75 6.90
N GLU A 127 4.19 -13.07 5.96
CA GLU A 127 4.52 -13.19 4.54
C GLU A 127 4.48 -11.85 3.79
N GLY A 128 3.43 -11.05 4.02
CA GLY A 128 3.25 -9.74 3.41
C GLY A 128 3.61 -8.59 4.33
N ASN A 129 3.88 -7.43 3.73
CA ASN A 129 4.11 -6.16 4.41
C ASN A 129 3.02 -5.14 4.05
N GLY A 130 2.59 -4.34 5.04
CA GLY A 130 2.24 -2.96 4.80
C GLY A 130 3.49 -2.08 4.92
N TYR A 131 3.38 -0.82 4.53
CA TYR A 131 4.49 0.14 4.65
C TYR A 131 4.02 1.47 5.26
N ILE A 132 4.89 2.09 6.05
CA ILE A 132 4.78 3.50 6.43
C ILE A 132 5.91 4.25 5.77
N LEU A 133 5.59 5.19 4.87
CA LEU A 133 6.53 6.13 4.28
C LEU A 133 6.49 7.43 5.10
N ASN A 134 7.65 7.85 5.60
CA ASN A 134 7.78 9.04 6.42
C ASN A 134 8.47 10.16 5.62
N PHE A 135 7.70 11.15 5.19
CA PHE A 135 8.18 12.35 4.48
C PHE A 135 8.43 13.50 5.47
N GLY A 136 9.43 13.30 6.36
CA GLY A 136 9.83 14.36 7.34
C GLY A 136 8.80 14.58 8.44
N GLY A 137 8.05 13.56 8.83
CA GLY A 137 6.96 13.61 9.81
C GLY A 137 5.57 13.45 9.20
N TYR A 138 5.38 13.71 7.88
CA TYR A 138 4.16 13.35 7.17
C TYR A 138 4.18 11.85 6.86
N ARG A 139 3.24 11.10 7.42
CA ARG A 139 3.26 9.63 7.39
C ARG A 139 2.18 9.07 6.49
N VAL A 140 2.62 8.33 5.48
CA VAL A 140 1.77 7.64 4.51
C VAL A 140 1.73 6.15 4.84
N TYR A 141 0.57 5.61 5.18
CA TYR A 141 0.35 4.19 5.43
C TYR A 141 -0.22 3.50 4.19
N ILE A 142 0.47 2.49 3.71
CA ILE A 142 0.05 1.58 2.65
C ILE A 142 -0.18 0.23 3.32
N ALA A 143 -1.44 -0.17 3.43
CA ALA A 143 -1.80 -1.31 4.27
C ALA A 143 -1.36 -2.67 3.68
N GLY A 144 -1.20 -2.78 2.35
CA GLY A 144 -1.10 -4.08 1.69
C GLY A 144 -2.42 -4.85 1.80
N ASP A 145 -2.39 -6.14 1.52
CA ASP A 145 -3.55 -7.00 1.69
C ASP A 145 -3.65 -7.48 3.14
N THR A 146 -4.63 -6.94 3.82
CA THR A 146 -4.83 -7.17 5.25
C THR A 146 -6.30 -7.09 5.64
N GLU A 147 -6.65 -7.72 6.73
CA GLU A 147 -7.83 -7.41 7.52
C GLU A 147 -7.51 -6.39 8.61
N ILE A 148 -8.51 -6.08 9.46
CA ILE A 148 -8.27 -5.35 10.70
C ILE A 148 -7.44 -6.24 11.65
N ILE A 149 -6.23 -5.79 11.99
CA ILE A 149 -5.28 -6.52 12.82
C ILE A 149 -4.91 -5.72 14.08
N PRO A 150 -4.52 -6.37 15.18
CA PRO A 150 -4.19 -5.68 16.43
C PRO A 150 -3.11 -4.62 16.29
N GLU A 151 -2.10 -4.87 15.45
CA GLU A 151 -0.94 -4.01 15.23
C GLU A 151 -1.30 -2.66 14.59
N MET A 152 -2.47 -2.52 13.98
CA MET A 152 -2.97 -1.23 13.48
C MET A 152 -3.09 -0.16 14.58
N ARG A 153 -3.22 -0.55 15.86
CA ARG A 153 -3.24 0.38 17.00
C ARG A 153 -1.88 0.99 17.32
N GLU A 154 -0.81 0.36 16.82
CA GLU A 154 0.57 0.75 17.09
C GLU A 154 1.18 1.60 15.96
N LEU A 155 0.41 1.86 14.88
CA LEU A 155 0.90 2.64 13.74
C LEU A 155 1.22 4.10 14.10
N GLY A 156 0.63 4.65 15.18
CA GLY A 156 0.75 6.06 15.54
C GLY A 156 -0.07 6.97 14.61
N GLU A 157 0.25 8.26 14.57
CA GLU A 157 -0.46 9.21 13.72
C GLU A 157 -0.19 8.94 12.23
N ILE A 158 -1.26 8.92 11.42
CA ILE A 158 -1.21 8.72 9.97
C ILE A 158 -1.87 9.90 9.26
N ASP A 159 -1.14 10.54 8.36
CA ASP A 159 -1.65 11.68 7.59
C ASP A 159 -2.41 11.24 6.35
N LEU A 160 -1.95 10.17 5.70
CA LEU A 160 -2.57 9.58 4.51
C LEU A 160 -2.52 8.06 4.62
N ALA A 161 -3.64 7.38 4.36
CA ALA A 161 -3.69 5.92 4.33
C ALA A 161 -4.28 5.40 3.02
N PHE A 162 -3.78 4.24 2.58
CA PHE A 162 -4.35 3.38 1.54
C PHE A 162 -4.73 2.07 2.22
N MET A 163 -6.03 1.77 2.28
CA MET A 163 -6.54 0.61 3.00
C MET A 163 -7.43 -0.24 2.09
N PRO A 164 -7.28 -1.59 2.10
CA PRO A 164 -7.96 -2.47 1.16
C PRO A 164 -9.41 -2.74 1.57
N LYS A 165 -10.25 -2.96 0.56
CA LYS A 165 -11.67 -3.29 0.73
C LYS A 165 -12.12 -4.27 -0.35
N ASN A 166 -11.94 -5.57 -0.12
CA ASN A 166 -12.29 -6.60 -1.10
C ASN A 166 -12.49 -7.97 -0.45
N LEU A 167 -13.72 -8.43 -0.30
CA LEU A 167 -13.99 -9.79 0.14
C LEU A 167 -13.81 -10.81 -1.01
N PRO A 168 -13.33 -12.00 -0.70
CA PRO A 168 -12.95 -12.53 0.63
C PRO A 168 -11.48 -12.24 1.00
N TYR A 169 -10.75 -11.53 0.18
CA TYR A 169 -9.28 -11.40 0.26
C TYR A 169 -8.82 -10.48 1.38
N THR A 170 -9.55 -9.39 1.61
CA THR A 170 -9.19 -8.36 2.59
C THR A 170 -10.39 -8.01 3.48
N MET A 171 -10.80 -6.73 3.55
CA MET A 171 -11.83 -6.27 4.47
C MET A 171 -13.21 -6.16 3.81
N SER A 172 -14.25 -6.57 4.55
CA SER A 172 -15.63 -6.13 4.27
C SER A 172 -15.80 -4.64 4.55
N ASP A 173 -16.92 -4.04 4.14
CA ASP A 173 -17.25 -2.65 4.47
C ASP A 173 -17.22 -2.40 5.98
N GLN A 174 -17.76 -3.33 6.76
CA GLN A 174 -17.79 -3.21 8.22
C GLN A 174 -16.38 -3.25 8.82
N MET A 175 -15.56 -4.22 8.40
CA MET A 175 -14.16 -4.34 8.84
C MET A 175 -13.35 -3.11 8.44
N PHE A 176 -13.56 -2.62 7.22
CA PHE A 176 -12.90 -1.41 6.72
C PHE A 176 -13.20 -0.20 7.61
N ILE A 177 -14.47 0.06 7.91
CA ILE A 177 -14.87 1.18 8.80
C ILE A 177 -14.27 1.01 10.21
N GLU A 178 -14.25 -0.20 10.74
CA GLU A 178 -13.63 -0.48 12.05
C GLU A 178 -12.12 -0.26 12.02
N ALA A 179 -11.44 -0.69 10.97
CA ALA A 179 -10.01 -0.43 10.77
C ALA A 179 -9.72 1.07 10.66
N VAL A 180 -10.54 1.83 9.92
CA VAL A 180 -10.42 3.29 9.82
C VAL A 180 -10.60 3.96 11.19
N LYS A 181 -11.51 3.47 12.04
CA LYS A 181 -11.67 3.97 13.43
C LYS A 181 -10.46 3.70 14.31
N VAL A 182 -9.71 2.63 14.03
CA VAL A 182 -8.47 2.27 14.75
C VAL A 182 -7.30 3.12 14.27
N VAL A 183 -7.07 3.18 12.95
CA VAL A 183 -5.95 3.89 12.33
C VAL A 183 -6.13 5.41 12.39
N LYS A 184 -7.36 5.91 12.21
CA LYS A 184 -7.73 7.34 12.23
C LYS A 184 -6.86 8.21 11.33
N PRO A 185 -6.68 7.86 10.04
CA PRO A 185 -5.89 8.68 9.15
C PRO A 185 -6.60 10.02 8.88
N LYS A 186 -5.83 11.10 8.64
CA LYS A 186 -6.44 12.39 8.24
C LYS A 186 -7.05 12.31 6.84
N ASN A 187 -6.34 11.64 5.91
CA ASN A 187 -6.78 11.38 4.55
C ASN A 187 -6.75 9.87 4.28
N LEU A 188 -7.72 9.37 3.54
CA LEU A 188 -7.91 7.95 3.28
C LEU A 188 -8.26 7.71 1.81
N PHE A 189 -7.59 6.76 1.18
CA PHE A 189 -8.07 6.09 -0.01
C PHE A 189 -8.50 4.67 0.33
N ALA A 190 -9.73 4.31 -0.03
CA ALA A 190 -10.08 2.91 -0.18
C ALA A 190 -9.44 2.41 -1.48
N TYR A 191 -8.78 1.25 -1.45
CA TYR A 191 -8.15 0.66 -2.62
C TYR A 191 -8.37 -0.86 -2.64
N HIS A 192 -7.81 -1.57 -3.61
CA HIS A 192 -7.96 -3.03 -3.75
C HIS A 192 -9.44 -3.48 -3.76
N TYR A 193 -10.28 -2.81 -4.54
CA TYR A 193 -11.69 -3.15 -4.71
C TYR A 193 -12.04 -3.41 -6.19
N PHE A 194 -13.07 -4.20 -6.44
CA PHE A 194 -13.67 -4.33 -7.76
C PHE A 194 -14.73 -3.24 -8.00
N GLU A 195 -15.58 -3.02 -7.01
CA GLU A 195 -16.61 -1.98 -7.01
C GLU A 195 -16.64 -1.27 -5.66
N ILE A 196 -16.98 0.02 -5.67
CA ILE A 196 -17.08 0.83 -4.46
C ILE A 196 -18.23 1.84 -4.62
N ASP A 197 -19.11 1.87 -3.63
CA ASP A 197 -20.04 2.98 -3.44
C ASP A 197 -19.36 4.03 -2.53
N VAL A 198 -18.76 5.02 -3.18
CA VAL A 198 -17.98 6.06 -2.50
C VAL A 198 -18.87 6.91 -1.59
N GLU A 199 -20.10 7.24 -2.01
CA GLU A 199 -21.00 8.09 -1.24
C GLU A 199 -21.49 7.35 0.03
N ALA A 200 -21.93 6.09 -0.11
CA ALA A 200 -22.30 5.28 1.04
C ALA A 200 -21.13 5.07 2.02
N LEU A 201 -19.90 5.01 1.49
CA LEU A 201 -18.72 4.87 2.32
C LEU A 201 -18.38 6.18 3.05
N LYS A 202 -18.52 7.33 2.39
CA LYS A 202 -18.32 8.66 2.99
C LYS A 202 -19.24 8.90 4.18
N GLU A 203 -20.52 8.53 4.07
CA GLU A 203 -21.50 8.69 5.16
C GLU A 203 -21.12 7.93 6.44
N ARG A 204 -20.33 6.87 6.31
CA ARG A 204 -19.89 5.99 7.40
C ARG A 204 -18.52 6.35 7.96
N MET A 205 -17.80 7.33 7.36
CA MET A 205 -16.47 7.70 7.81
C MET A 205 -16.48 8.29 9.24
N PRO A 206 -15.51 7.95 10.08
CA PRO A 206 -15.33 8.60 11.36
C PRO A 206 -15.07 10.10 11.19
N GLN A 207 -15.50 10.88 12.19
CA GLN A 207 -15.23 12.32 12.21
C GLN A 207 -13.72 12.60 12.10
N GLY A 208 -13.35 13.52 11.20
CA GLY A 208 -11.97 13.94 10.99
C GLY A 208 -11.21 13.12 9.94
N VAL A 209 -11.81 12.06 9.39
CA VAL A 209 -11.24 11.28 8.27
C VAL A 209 -11.86 11.75 6.95
N ILE A 210 -11.01 12.11 5.97
CA ILE A 210 -11.44 12.56 4.64
C ILE A 210 -11.19 11.41 3.65
N LEU A 211 -12.27 10.81 3.11
CA LEU A 211 -12.18 9.86 2.01
C LEU A 211 -11.90 10.61 0.69
N GLN A 212 -10.85 10.21 -0.01
CA GLN A 212 -10.27 10.91 -1.17
C GLN A 212 -10.66 10.31 -2.53
N ASN A 213 -11.32 9.14 -2.53
CA ASN A 213 -11.80 8.44 -3.74
C ASN A 213 -12.74 9.29 -4.58
#